data_f240dbb33e80c824258882e32d892f9a
#
_entry.id   f240dbb33e80c824258882e32d892f9a
#
_cell.length_a   1.000
_cell.length_b   1.000
_cell.length_c   1.000
_cell.angle_alpha   90.00
_cell.angle_beta   90.00
_cell.angle_gamma   90.00
#
_symmetry.space_group_name_H-M   'P 1'
#
loop_
_entity.id
_entity.type
_entity.pdbx_description
1 polymer ?
#
loop_
_entity_poly.entity_id
_entity_poly.type
_entity_poly.pdbx_seq_one_letter_code
_entity_poly.pdbx_strand_id
1 'polypeptide(L)'
;GPWRIHKWDSYTLKHPPAGWFVAPGSPWRRRTGYASIPATGDVHLDWSDLAKRERKKWLAQEQLEIIELDPETYCQFYARCDKSTAIIAGFTASIKRKAIAHKERLHLYGVVRRGTTDVIAGLAILDIPEIRTSLHISGFMLDAARQTPSNTGLIAHWFMTSQARGIRVCDFDGFYAKGDATSWKGFSRFKSQFGTRFISYQKAFFCIARKKQ
;
A
#
# COMPACT_ATOMS: atom_id res chain seq x y z
N GLY A 1 -24.63 -11.67 -11.21
CA GLY A 1 -25.82 -10.92 -11.57
C GLY A 1 -25.56 -9.94 -12.70
N PRO A 2 -26.61 -9.39 -13.38
CA PRO A 2 -26.46 -8.50 -14.55
C PRO A 2 -26.00 -7.08 -14.20
N TRP A 3 -25.80 -6.78 -12.93
CA TRP A 3 -25.48 -5.45 -12.44
C TRP A 3 -24.02 -5.34 -12.00
N ARG A 4 -23.41 -4.16 -12.17
CA ARG A 4 -22.10 -3.79 -11.64
C ARG A 4 -22.24 -2.53 -10.79
N ILE A 5 -21.49 -2.48 -9.70
CA ILE A 5 -21.33 -1.27 -8.89
C ILE A 5 -20.00 -0.65 -9.31
N HIS A 6 -20.03 0.58 -9.77
CA HIS A 6 -18.84 1.38 -10.02
C HIS A 6 -18.67 2.35 -8.85
N LYS A 7 -17.45 2.50 -8.39
CA LYS A 7 -17.07 3.43 -7.34
C LYS A 7 -16.11 4.47 -7.90
N TRP A 8 -16.29 5.70 -7.47
CA TRP A 8 -15.41 6.81 -7.80
C TRP A 8 -15.09 7.63 -6.54
N ASP A 9 -13.80 7.71 -6.18
CA ASP A 9 -13.29 8.56 -5.13
C ASP A 9 -12.87 9.89 -5.76
N SER A 10 -13.59 10.97 -5.43
CA SER A 10 -13.30 12.30 -5.98
C SER A 10 -12.64 13.20 -4.95
N TYR A 11 -11.60 13.92 -5.38
CA TYR A 11 -10.96 14.96 -4.56
C TYR A 11 -11.65 16.32 -4.70
N THR A 12 -12.33 16.56 -5.81
CA THR A 12 -12.80 17.90 -6.21
C THR A 12 -14.33 18.03 -6.20
N LEU A 13 -15.05 16.95 -6.47
CA LEU A 13 -16.51 17.02 -6.58
C LEU A 13 -17.18 16.97 -5.21
N LYS A 14 -17.97 18.00 -4.91
CA LYS A 14 -18.80 18.07 -3.70
C LYS A 14 -20.13 17.31 -3.85
N HIS A 15 -20.61 17.17 -5.07
CA HIS A 15 -21.89 16.54 -5.41
C HIS A 15 -21.68 15.44 -6.45
N PRO A 16 -22.48 14.36 -6.41
CA PRO A 16 -22.37 13.30 -7.39
C PRO A 16 -22.78 13.80 -8.78
N PRO A 17 -22.13 13.31 -9.87
CA PRO A 17 -22.65 13.51 -11.22
C PRO A 17 -24.02 12.87 -11.41
N ALA A 18 -24.71 13.22 -12.49
CA ALA A 18 -26.00 12.61 -12.82
C ALA A 18 -25.89 11.07 -12.90
N GLY A 19 -26.81 10.37 -12.25
CA GLY A 19 -26.82 8.90 -12.16
C GLY A 19 -25.85 8.29 -11.15
N TRP A 20 -25.17 9.12 -10.35
CA TRP A 20 -24.30 8.69 -9.26
C TRP A 20 -24.88 9.09 -7.91
N PHE A 21 -24.61 8.31 -6.90
CA PHE A 21 -25.07 8.50 -5.52
C PHE A 21 -23.87 8.65 -4.58
N VAL A 22 -24.07 9.37 -3.48
CA VAL A 22 -23.05 9.43 -2.41
C VAL A 22 -22.95 8.05 -1.77
N ALA A 23 -21.74 7.52 -1.70
CA ALA A 23 -21.51 6.24 -1.04
C ALA A 23 -21.72 6.38 0.47
N PRO A 24 -22.55 5.54 1.11
CA PRO A 24 -22.75 5.58 2.54
C PRO A 24 -21.55 4.98 3.27
N GLY A 25 -20.99 5.72 4.24
CA GLY A 25 -20.07 5.22 5.27
C GLY A 25 -18.78 4.49 4.80
N SER A 26 -18.21 3.75 5.73
CA SER A 26 -17.17 2.73 5.52
C SER A 26 -17.72 1.55 4.70
N PRO A 27 -16.99 0.89 3.79
CA PRO A 27 -15.52 0.82 3.68
C PRO A 27 -14.89 1.81 2.69
N TRP A 28 -15.52 2.91 2.43
CA TRP A 28 -15.09 3.86 1.42
C TRP A 28 -13.93 4.71 1.96
N ARG A 29 -12.84 4.81 1.19
CA ARG A 29 -11.68 5.61 1.59
C ARG A 29 -12.09 7.05 1.82
N ARG A 30 -11.69 7.61 2.95
CA ARG A 30 -11.94 9.01 3.28
C ARG A 30 -10.67 9.85 3.26
N ARG A 31 -9.52 9.20 3.42
CA ARG A 31 -8.22 9.86 3.50
C ARG A 31 -7.14 8.96 2.94
N THR A 32 -6.19 9.55 2.22
CA THR A 32 -4.91 8.91 1.87
C THR A 32 -3.75 9.76 2.35
N GLY A 33 -2.53 9.21 2.33
CA GLY A 33 -1.29 9.92 2.65
C GLY A 33 -0.31 9.83 1.49
N TYR A 34 0.14 10.97 1.01
CA TYR A 34 1.15 11.08 -0.04
C TYR A 34 2.48 11.50 0.56
N ALA A 35 3.53 10.77 0.23
CA ALA A 35 4.91 11.16 0.47
C ALA A 35 5.57 11.56 -0.85
N SER A 36 6.21 12.73 -0.86
CA SER A 36 6.96 13.21 -2.03
C SER A 36 8.31 12.50 -2.11
N ILE A 37 8.73 12.15 -3.33
CA ILE A 37 10.05 11.61 -3.62
C ILE A 37 10.83 12.64 -4.44
N PRO A 38 11.98 13.12 -3.95
CA PRO A 38 12.83 14.06 -4.69
C PRO A 38 13.36 13.41 -5.97
N ALA A 39 13.68 14.22 -6.98
CA ALA A 39 14.25 13.73 -8.24
C ALA A 39 15.62 13.07 -8.02
N THR A 40 16.39 13.67 -7.14
CA THR A 40 17.75 13.25 -6.75
C THR A 40 17.94 13.51 -5.26
N GLY A 41 18.94 12.88 -4.66
CA GLY A 41 19.28 13.08 -3.26
C GLY A 41 18.55 12.14 -2.32
N ASP A 42 18.52 12.49 -1.04
CA ASP A 42 18.02 11.61 0.03
C ASP A 42 16.48 11.56 0.06
N VAL A 43 15.93 10.40 -0.25
CA VAL A 43 14.49 10.13 -0.21
C VAL A 43 13.91 10.06 1.20
N HIS A 44 14.74 10.08 2.24
CA HIS A 44 14.33 9.94 3.63
C HIS A 44 14.35 11.28 4.39
N LEU A 45 14.57 12.41 3.68
CA LEU A 45 14.77 13.73 4.30
C LEU A 45 13.59 14.10 5.22
N ASP A 46 12.36 13.92 4.72
CA ASP A 46 11.12 14.30 5.42
C ASP A 46 10.62 13.22 6.41
N TRP A 47 11.37 12.15 6.62
CA TRP A 47 10.99 11.11 7.56
C TRP A 47 11.14 11.58 9.00
N SER A 48 10.27 11.09 9.89
CA SER A 48 10.41 11.32 11.33
C SER A 48 11.71 10.72 11.88
N ASP A 49 12.20 11.25 13.01
CA ASP A 49 13.39 10.73 13.67
C ASP A 49 13.23 9.25 14.06
N LEU A 50 12.01 8.84 14.42
CA LEU A 50 11.73 7.43 14.69
C LEU A 50 11.95 6.56 13.44
N ALA A 51 11.39 6.96 12.29
CA ALA A 51 11.57 6.21 11.05
C ALA A 51 13.04 6.19 10.60
N LYS A 52 13.77 7.30 10.74
CA LYS A 52 15.22 7.37 10.45
C LYS A 52 16.02 6.44 11.35
N ARG A 53 15.69 6.39 12.64
CA ARG A 53 16.34 5.48 13.61
C ARG A 53 16.04 4.02 13.28
N GLU A 54 14.80 3.66 12.98
CA GLU A 54 14.42 2.30 12.60
C GLU A 54 15.06 1.88 11.25
N ARG A 55 15.19 2.82 10.29
CA ARG A 55 15.96 2.58 9.07
C ARG A 55 17.44 2.28 9.35
N LYS A 56 18.07 3.02 10.28
CA LYS A 56 19.46 2.74 10.69
C LYS A 56 19.59 1.34 11.30
N LYS A 57 18.62 0.92 12.12
CA LYS A 57 18.58 -0.45 12.65
C LYS A 57 18.40 -1.48 11.52
N TRP A 58 17.57 -1.18 10.51
CA TRP A 58 17.40 -2.05 9.34
C TRP A 58 18.72 -2.26 8.58
N LEU A 59 19.46 -1.20 8.34
CA LEU A 59 20.76 -1.26 7.65
C LEU A 59 21.81 -2.07 8.42
N ALA A 60 21.65 -2.24 9.72
CA ALA A 60 22.51 -3.07 10.56
C ALA A 60 22.06 -4.55 10.62
N GLN A 61 21.00 -4.94 9.91
CA GLN A 61 20.50 -6.33 9.89
C GLN A 61 21.20 -7.13 8.77
N GLU A 62 22.44 -7.55 8.99
CA GLU A 62 23.21 -8.30 7.98
C GLU A 62 22.57 -9.64 7.59
N GLN A 63 21.77 -10.22 8.52
CA GLN A 63 21.10 -11.50 8.34
C GLN A 63 19.78 -11.40 7.55
N LEU A 64 19.30 -10.19 7.24
CA LEU A 64 18.07 -9.97 6.48
C LEU A 64 18.37 -9.32 5.12
N GLU A 65 17.56 -9.65 4.15
CA GLU A 65 17.61 -9.03 2.83
C GLU A 65 16.21 -8.85 2.24
N ILE A 66 16.09 -7.94 1.29
CA ILE A 66 14.86 -7.73 0.54
C ILE A 66 15.04 -8.34 -0.84
N ILE A 67 14.09 -9.19 -1.22
CA ILE A 67 14.03 -9.82 -2.54
C ILE A 67 12.72 -9.47 -3.24
N GLU A 68 12.70 -9.56 -4.56
CA GLU A 68 11.46 -9.51 -5.33
C GLU A 68 10.83 -10.90 -5.35
N LEU A 69 9.50 -10.93 -5.15
CA LEU A 69 8.71 -12.16 -5.09
C LEU A 69 7.81 -12.27 -6.32
N ASP A 70 7.59 -13.48 -6.78
CA ASP A 70 6.49 -13.75 -7.70
C ASP A 70 5.12 -13.66 -7.00
N PRO A 71 4.02 -13.46 -7.76
CA PRO A 71 2.70 -13.26 -7.19
C PRO A 71 2.18 -14.45 -6.37
N GLU A 72 2.55 -15.68 -6.73
CA GLU A 72 2.08 -16.88 -6.02
C GLU A 72 2.77 -16.97 -4.67
N THR A 73 4.09 -16.84 -4.63
CA THR A 73 4.89 -16.80 -3.39
C THR A 73 4.42 -15.69 -2.46
N TYR A 74 4.21 -14.45 -2.99
CA TYR A 74 3.68 -13.35 -2.17
C TYR A 74 2.33 -13.71 -1.55
N CYS A 75 1.38 -14.24 -2.34
CA CYS A 75 0.05 -14.63 -1.86
C CYS A 75 0.11 -15.77 -0.82
N GLN A 76 1.01 -16.73 -1.00
CA GLN A 76 1.20 -17.84 -0.07
C GLN A 76 1.63 -17.34 1.32
N PHE A 77 2.61 -16.44 1.39
CA PHE A 77 3.04 -15.86 2.67
C PHE A 77 2.02 -14.87 3.23
N TYR A 78 1.35 -14.09 2.39
CA TYR A 78 0.26 -13.21 2.82
C TYR A 78 -0.88 -13.99 3.49
N ALA A 79 -1.19 -15.19 3.01
CA ALA A 79 -2.22 -16.07 3.59
C ALA A 79 -1.89 -16.56 5.01
N ARG A 80 -0.62 -16.49 5.43
CA ARG A 80 -0.18 -16.86 6.79
C ARG A 80 -0.34 -15.72 7.81
N CYS A 81 -0.80 -14.53 7.38
CA CYS A 81 -1.01 -13.42 8.29
C CYS A 81 -2.20 -13.65 9.22
N ASP A 82 -2.13 -13.06 10.40
CA ASP A 82 -3.24 -12.96 11.35
C ASP A 82 -4.29 -11.95 10.85
N LYS A 83 -5.07 -12.36 9.82
CA LYS A 83 -6.17 -11.60 9.22
C LYS A 83 -7.34 -12.53 8.93
N SER A 84 -8.55 -11.98 8.84
CA SER A 84 -9.72 -12.80 8.48
C SER A 84 -9.58 -13.41 7.08
N THR A 85 -10.13 -14.61 6.89
CA THR A 85 -10.12 -15.34 5.61
C THR A 85 -10.67 -14.50 4.46
N ALA A 86 -11.71 -13.70 4.70
CA ALA A 86 -12.29 -12.82 3.68
C ALA A 86 -11.31 -11.71 3.24
N ILE A 87 -10.55 -11.13 4.17
CA ILE A 87 -9.52 -10.13 3.87
C ILE A 87 -8.38 -10.78 3.07
N ILE A 88 -7.89 -11.95 3.50
CA ILE A 88 -6.84 -12.70 2.79
C ILE A 88 -7.30 -13.01 1.36
N ALA A 89 -8.48 -13.62 1.19
CA ALA A 89 -9.02 -13.95 -0.13
C ALA A 89 -9.18 -12.72 -1.04
N GLY A 90 -9.67 -11.60 -0.49
CA GLY A 90 -9.83 -10.36 -1.25
C GLY A 90 -8.51 -9.78 -1.75
N PHE A 91 -7.48 -9.72 -0.88
CA PHE A 91 -6.18 -9.19 -1.25
C PHE A 91 -5.41 -10.11 -2.18
N THR A 92 -5.37 -11.42 -1.94
CA THR A 92 -4.69 -12.38 -2.82
C THR A 92 -5.31 -12.40 -4.22
N ALA A 93 -6.64 -12.38 -4.34
CA ALA A 93 -7.34 -12.24 -5.61
C ALA A 93 -7.01 -10.90 -6.31
N SER A 94 -6.87 -9.81 -5.54
CA SER A 94 -6.47 -8.50 -6.08
C SER A 94 -5.04 -8.52 -6.63
N ILE A 95 -4.08 -9.10 -5.90
CA ILE A 95 -2.69 -9.25 -6.35
C ILE A 95 -2.62 -10.07 -7.64
N LYS A 96 -3.26 -11.25 -7.69
CA LYS A 96 -3.28 -12.10 -8.88
C LYS A 96 -3.85 -11.38 -10.12
N ARG A 97 -4.95 -10.64 -9.96
CA ARG A 97 -5.51 -9.82 -11.06
C ARG A 97 -4.56 -8.71 -11.51
N LYS A 98 -3.89 -8.01 -10.57
CA LYS A 98 -2.93 -6.96 -10.90
C LYS A 98 -1.68 -7.51 -11.56
N ALA A 99 -1.22 -8.69 -11.16
CA ALA A 99 -0.08 -9.36 -11.79
C ALA A 99 -0.33 -9.68 -13.26
N ILE A 100 -1.57 -10.04 -13.62
CA ILE A 100 -1.97 -10.27 -15.02
C ILE A 100 -2.08 -8.93 -15.78
N ALA A 101 -2.76 -7.95 -15.18
CA ALA A 101 -3.10 -6.70 -15.88
C ALA A 101 -1.93 -5.69 -15.93
N HIS A 102 -0.99 -5.77 -14.99
CA HIS A 102 0.05 -4.74 -14.76
C HIS A 102 1.39 -5.37 -14.38
N LYS A 103 1.79 -6.45 -15.07
CA LYS A 103 2.99 -7.24 -14.74
C LYS A 103 4.24 -6.37 -14.49
N GLU A 104 4.53 -5.44 -15.40
CA GLU A 104 5.73 -4.59 -15.36
C GLU A 104 5.64 -3.43 -14.34
N ARG A 105 4.49 -3.26 -13.69
CA ARG A 105 4.20 -2.15 -12.79
C ARG A 105 3.90 -2.60 -11.36
N LEU A 106 3.63 -3.89 -11.18
CA LEU A 106 3.39 -4.50 -9.88
C LEU A 106 4.71 -5.03 -9.33
N HIS A 107 5.16 -4.47 -8.21
CA HIS A 107 6.34 -4.95 -7.51
C HIS A 107 5.93 -5.57 -6.18
N LEU A 108 6.45 -6.75 -5.93
CA LEU A 108 6.16 -7.56 -4.76
C LEU A 108 7.46 -7.85 -4.03
N TYR A 109 7.69 -7.19 -2.91
CA TYR A 109 8.91 -7.34 -2.13
C TYR A 109 8.68 -8.22 -0.91
N GLY A 110 9.68 -9.04 -0.59
CA GLY A 110 9.71 -9.85 0.62
C GLY A 110 11.00 -9.60 1.40
N VAL A 111 10.90 -9.55 2.72
CA VAL A 111 12.05 -9.68 3.60
C VAL A 111 12.27 -11.14 3.91
N VAL A 112 13.47 -11.64 3.64
CA VAL A 112 13.90 -13.00 3.95
C VAL A 112 15.11 -13.00 4.85
N ARG A 113 15.32 -14.11 5.56
CA ARG A 113 16.61 -14.37 6.19
C ARG A 113 17.60 -14.77 5.12
N ARG A 114 18.75 -14.13 5.11
CA ARG A 114 19.79 -14.40 4.09
C ARG A 114 20.12 -15.89 4.00
N GLY A 115 20.17 -16.39 2.78
CA GLY A 115 20.40 -17.80 2.50
C GLY A 115 19.20 -18.72 2.72
N THR A 116 18.00 -18.15 2.92
CA THR A 116 16.75 -18.92 3.02
C THR A 116 15.68 -18.39 2.07
N THR A 117 14.62 -19.16 1.89
CA THR A 117 13.40 -18.75 1.17
C THR A 117 12.26 -18.38 2.12
N ASP A 118 12.52 -18.28 3.43
CA ASP A 118 11.50 -18.00 4.43
C ASP A 118 11.20 -16.49 4.49
N VAL A 119 10.08 -16.09 3.88
CA VAL A 119 9.63 -14.71 3.85
C VAL A 119 8.96 -14.36 5.19
N ILE A 120 9.47 -13.34 5.87
CA ILE A 120 8.96 -12.91 7.18
C ILE A 120 8.09 -11.66 7.11
N ALA A 121 8.26 -10.82 6.09
CA ALA A 121 7.43 -9.64 5.84
C ALA A 121 7.32 -9.38 4.33
N GLY A 122 6.30 -8.66 3.90
CA GLY A 122 6.15 -8.32 2.48
C GLY A 122 5.42 -7.02 2.23
N LEU A 123 5.69 -6.44 1.06
CA LEU A 123 5.11 -5.20 0.57
C LEU A 123 4.76 -5.36 -0.91
N ALA A 124 3.52 -5.05 -1.27
CA ALA A 124 3.07 -4.96 -2.65
C ALA A 124 2.79 -3.51 -3.02
N ILE A 125 3.33 -3.07 -4.12
CA ILE A 125 3.15 -1.73 -4.68
C ILE A 125 2.79 -1.81 -6.16
N LEU A 126 2.12 -0.78 -6.67
CA LEU A 126 1.77 -0.64 -8.07
C LEU A 126 2.19 0.73 -8.56
N ASP A 127 3.06 0.77 -9.57
CA ASP A 127 3.47 2.01 -10.20
C ASP A 127 2.46 2.47 -11.25
N ILE A 128 2.21 3.78 -11.28
CA ILE A 128 1.44 4.50 -12.30
C ILE A 128 2.35 5.56 -12.91
N PRO A 129 3.20 5.18 -13.88
CA PRO A 129 4.22 6.07 -14.43
C PRO A 129 3.65 7.33 -15.06
N GLU A 130 2.45 7.26 -15.63
CA GLU A 130 1.75 8.37 -16.29
C GLU A 130 1.55 9.57 -15.36
N ILE A 131 1.39 9.33 -14.07
CA ILE A 131 1.26 10.36 -13.03
C ILE A 131 2.42 10.31 -12.04
N ARG A 132 3.47 9.57 -12.33
CA ARG A 132 4.68 9.39 -11.51
C ARG A 132 4.37 9.02 -10.05
N THR A 133 3.39 8.15 -9.86
CA THR A 133 2.91 7.73 -8.53
C THR A 133 3.08 6.23 -8.34
N SER A 134 3.53 5.81 -7.16
CA SER A 134 3.56 4.42 -6.73
C SER A 134 2.56 4.21 -5.60
N LEU A 135 1.67 3.25 -5.76
CA LEU A 135 0.59 2.96 -4.82
C LEU A 135 0.96 1.80 -3.89
N HIS A 136 0.78 1.97 -2.60
CA HIS A 136 0.75 0.88 -1.65
C HIS A 136 -0.51 0.02 -1.85
N ILE A 137 -0.33 -1.25 -2.17
CA ILE A 137 -1.45 -2.18 -2.39
C ILE A 137 -1.74 -2.99 -1.13
N SER A 138 -0.71 -3.62 -0.56
CA SER A 138 -0.83 -4.39 0.67
C SER A 138 0.54 -4.58 1.32
N GLY A 139 0.53 -4.92 2.60
CA GLY A 139 1.72 -5.35 3.33
C GLY A 139 1.36 -6.37 4.38
N PHE A 140 2.34 -7.18 4.76
CA PHE A 140 2.21 -8.14 5.84
C PHE A 140 3.47 -8.24 6.68
N MET A 141 3.29 -8.65 7.92
CA MET A 141 4.34 -9.11 8.82
C MET A 141 3.91 -10.43 9.45
N LEU A 142 4.79 -11.41 9.40
CA LEU A 142 4.66 -12.64 10.18
C LEU A 142 5.31 -12.47 11.58
N ASP A 143 5.04 -13.37 12.48
CA ASP A 143 5.53 -13.26 13.86
C ASP A 143 7.07 -13.14 13.94
N ALA A 144 7.77 -13.83 13.06
CA ALA A 144 9.24 -13.76 12.96
C ALA A 144 9.79 -12.34 12.65
N ALA A 145 8.96 -11.46 12.05
CA ALA A 145 9.36 -10.10 11.74
C ALA A 145 9.03 -9.08 12.84
N ARG A 146 8.22 -9.44 13.85
CA ARG A 146 7.70 -8.47 14.85
C ARG A 146 8.79 -7.76 15.65
N GLN A 147 9.94 -8.38 15.84
CA GLN A 147 11.08 -7.83 16.57
C GLN A 147 12.14 -7.21 15.66
N THR A 148 11.86 -7.09 14.37
CA THR A 148 12.78 -6.56 13.38
C THR A 148 12.24 -5.27 12.77
N PRO A 149 13.09 -4.37 12.26
CA PRO A 149 12.66 -3.17 11.55
C PRO A 149 12.27 -3.44 10.09
N SER A 150 11.81 -4.66 9.76
CA SER A 150 11.50 -5.14 8.41
C SER A 150 10.51 -4.23 7.65
N ASN A 151 9.46 -3.75 8.33
CA ASN A 151 8.50 -2.83 7.68
C ASN A 151 9.17 -1.52 7.27
N THR A 152 10.02 -0.94 8.11
CA THR A 152 10.75 0.29 7.77
C THR A 152 11.75 0.02 6.66
N GLY A 153 12.40 -1.14 6.65
CA GLY A 153 13.27 -1.60 5.56
C GLY A 153 12.53 -1.68 4.22
N LEU A 154 11.36 -2.29 4.20
CA LEU A 154 10.49 -2.38 3.00
C LEU A 154 10.07 -0.99 2.48
N ILE A 155 9.68 -0.08 3.37
CA ILE A 155 9.33 1.29 2.97
C ILE A 155 10.57 2.04 2.43
N ALA A 156 11.73 1.88 3.06
CA ALA A 156 12.97 2.47 2.55
C ALA A 156 13.32 1.95 1.15
N HIS A 157 13.23 0.66 0.95
CA HIS A 157 13.42 0.02 -0.35
C HIS A 157 12.43 0.55 -1.40
N TRP A 158 11.14 0.63 -1.06
CA TRP A 158 10.11 1.20 -1.92
C TRP A 158 10.45 2.62 -2.36
N PHE A 159 10.84 3.51 -1.45
CA PHE A 159 11.18 4.90 -1.78
C PHE A 159 12.39 4.97 -2.70
N MET A 160 13.47 4.24 -2.40
CA MET A 160 14.70 4.22 -3.19
C MET A 160 14.46 3.69 -4.61
N THR A 161 13.79 2.55 -4.72
CA THR A 161 13.48 1.95 -6.03
C THR A 161 12.48 2.77 -6.83
N SER A 162 11.52 3.42 -6.17
CA SER A 162 10.59 4.36 -6.80
C SER A 162 11.33 5.59 -7.36
N GLN A 163 12.28 6.17 -6.62
CA GLN A 163 13.12 7.27 -7.12
C GLN A 163 13.90 6.84 -8.37
N ALA A 164 14.52 5.66 -8.34
CA ALA A 164 15.28 5.11 -9.47
C ALA A 164 14.40 4.90 -10.72
N ARG A 165 13.11 4.56 -10.54
CA ARG A 165 12.15 4.43 -11.65
C ARG A 165 11.49 5.75 -12.07
N GLY A 166 11.89 6.89 -11.52
CA GLY A 166 11.37 8.21 -11.89
C GLY A 166 10.02 8.57 -11.24
N ILE A 167 9.56 7.79 -10.28
CA ILE A 167 8.37 8.10 -9.45
C ILE A 167 8.65 9.33 -8.59
N ARG A 168 7.60 10.12 -8.31
CA ARG A 168 7.67 11.35 -7.51
C ARG A 168 6.75 11.35 -6.31
N VAL A 169 5.83 10.42 -6.24
CA VAL A 169 4.86 10.30 -5.16
C VAL A 169 4.71 8.84 -4.75
N CYS A 170 4.83 8.56 -3.45
CA CYS A 170 4.37 7.33 -2.84
C CYS A 170 3.00 7.57 -2.19
N ASP A 171 1.97 6.92 -2.71
CA ASP A 171 0.64 6.93 -2.11
C ASP A 171 0.49 5.73 -1.15
N PHE A 172 0.44 6.04 0.12
CA PHE A 172 0.31 5.04 1.19
C PHE A 172 -1.10 4.45 1.32
N ASP A 173 -2.04 4.84 0.45
CA ASP A 173 -3.42 4.40 0.52
C ASP A 173 -4.13 4.83 1.83
N GLY A 174 -5.21 4.15 2.20
CA GLY A 174 -6.08 4.52 3.31
C GLY A 174 -5.37 4.88 4.62
N PHE A 175 -5.84 5.97 5.22
CA PHE A 175 -5.50 6.42 6.57
C PHE A 175 -6.76 6.50 7.43
N TYR A 176 -6.59 6.32 8.73
CA TYR A 176 -7.67 6.46 9.69
C TYR A 176 -8.30 7.86 9.61
N ALA A 177 -9.63 7.89 9.52
CA ALA A 177 -10.45 9.07 9.72
C ALA A 177 -11.46 8.81 10.84
N LYS A 178 -11.99 9.88 11.46
CA LYS A 178 -13.02 9.75 12.51
C LYS A 178 -14.21 8.94 11.98
N GLY A 179 -14.54 7.87 12.69
CA GLY A 179 -15.62 6.92 12.31
C GLY A 179 -15.13 5.66 11.60
N ASP A 180 -13.84 5.53 11.27
CA ASP A 180 -13.25 4.27 10.81
C ASP A 180 -12.97 3.32 11.99
N ALA A 181 -12.71 2.04 11.69
CA ALA A 181 -12.36 1.06 12.70
C ALA A 181 -11.09 1.48 13.45
N THR A 182 -11.10 1.37 14.78
CA THR A 182 -9.98 1.81 15.65
C THR A 182 -8.68 1.08 15.36
N SER A 183 -8.75 -0.16 14.85
CA SER A 183 -7.59 -0.93 14.39
C SER A 183 -6.77 -0.21 13.30
N TRP A 184 -7.38 0.72 12.57
CA TRP A 184 -6.70 1.51 11.54
C TRP A 184 -5.76 2.60 12.11
N LYS A 185 -5.89 2.96 13.38
CA LYS A 185 -5.02 3.95 14.02
C LYS A 185 -3.55 3.53 14.02
N GLY A 186 -3.28 2.26 14.30
CA GLY A 186 -1.91 1.73 14.41
C GLY A 186 -1.13 1.87 13.10
N PHE A 187 -1.67 1.37 12.00
CA PHE A 187 -0.98 1.46 10.72
C PHE A 187 -0.95 2.89 10.16
N SER A 188 -1.96 3.71 10.45
CA SER A 188 -1.93 5.13 10.08
C SER A 188 -0.82 5.88 10.81
N ARG A 189 -0.62 5.62 12.11
CA ARG A 189 0.50 6.16 12.87
C ARG A 189 1.85 5.70 12.31
N PHE A 190 1.97 4.43 11.90
CA PHE A 190 3.16 3.93 11.22
C PHE A 190 3.41 4.67 9.91
N LYS A 191 2.41 4.74 9.02
CA LYS A 191 2.52 5.40 7.71
C LYS A 191 2.87 6.90 7.82
N SER A 192 2.35 7.60 8.85
CA SER A 192 2.60 9.03 9.03
C SER A 192 4.06 9.40 9.33
N GLN A 193 4.91 8.41 9.63
CA GLN A 193 6.32 8.63 9.94
C GLN A 193 7.19 8.90 8.70
N PHE A 194 6.66 8.65 7.50
CA PHE A 194 7.40 8.68 6.24
C PHE A 194 7.19 9.96 5.42
N GLY A 195 7.04 11.12 6.08
CA GLY A 195 6.85 12.40 5.41
C GLY A 195 5.51 12.54 4.68
N THR A 196 4.49 11.80 5.13
CA THR A 196 3.18 11.79 4.47
C THR A 196 2.39 13.06 4.71
N ARG A 197 1.83 13.62 3.63
CA ARG A 197 0.82 14.66 3.64
C ARG A 197 -0.55 14.04 3.41
N PHE A 198 -1.54 14.42 4.21
CA PHE A 198 -2.87 13.86 4.12
C PHE A 198 -3.73 14.56 3.08
N ILE A 199 -4.40 13.76 2.26
CA ILE A 199 -5.45 14.22 1.36
C ILE A 199 -6.74 13.54 1.79
N SER A 200 -7.76 14.35 2.10
CA SER A 200 -9.08 13.85 2.40
C SER A 200 -9.93 13.87 1.13
N TYR A 201 -10.53 12.73 0.84
CA TYR A 201 -11.57 12.67 -0.19
C TYR A 201 -12.81 13.37 0.33
N GLN A 202 -13.44 14.18 -0.46
CA GLN A 202 -14.64 14.89 -0.03
C GLN A 202 -15.80 13.92 0.15
N LYS A 203 -16.06 13.08 -0.84
CA LYS A 203 -17.07 12.01 -0.81
C LYS A 203 -16.70 10.96 -1.84
N ALA A 204 -16.99 9.70 -1.53
CA ALA A 204 -17.01 8.66 -2.55
C ALA A 204 -18.40 8.64 -3.21
N PHE A 205 -18.43 8.39 -4.50
CA PHE A 205 -19.65 8.21 -5.26
C PHE A 205 -19.76 6.78 -5.78
N PHE A 206 -20.96 6.29 -5.98
CA PHE A 206 -21.19 5.02 -6.64
C PHE A 206 -22.31 5.14 -7.65
N CYS A 207 -22.28 4.31 -8.67
CA CYS A 207 -23.42 4.07 -9.55
C CYS A 207 -23.61 2.57 -9.76
N ILE A 208 -24.84 2.21 -10.09
CA ILE A 208 -25.21 0.85 -10.45
C ILE A 208 -25.46 0.86 -11.96
N ALA A 209 -24.67 0.10 -12.71
CA ALA A 209 -24.79 -0.02 -14.14
C ALA A 209 -25.13 -1.45 -14.54
N ARG A 210 -25.98 -1.62 -15.55
CA ARG A 210 -26.21 -2.94 -16.15
C ARG A 210 -24.96 -3.36 -16.92
N LYS A 211 -24.55 -4.62 -16.78
CA LYS A 211 -23.51 -5.17 -17.65
C LYS A 211 -23.98 -5.03 -19.11
N LYS A 212 -23.21 -4.34 -19.94
CA LYS A 212 -23.39 -4.48 -21.39
C LYS A 212 -23.10 -5.95 -21.72
N GLN A 213 -24.02 -6.59 -22.41
CA GLN A 213 -23.83 -7.92 -22.98
C GLN A 213 -22.75 -7.85 -24.05
#